data_397437fdeaa4a1fc78270001c98de8bf
#
_entry.id   397437fdeaa4a1fc78270001c98de8bf
#
_cell.length_a   1.000
_cell.length_b   1.000
_cell.length_c   1.000
_cell.angle_alpha   90.00
_cell.angle_beta   90.00
_cell.angle_gamma   90.00
#
_symmetry.space_group_name_H-M   'P 1'
#
loop_
_entity.id
_entity.type
_entity.pdbx_description
1 polymer ?
#
loop_
_entity_poly.entity_id
_entity_poly.type
_entity_poly.pdbx_seq_one_letter_code
_entity_poly.pdbx_strand_id
1 'polypeptide(L)'
;MNGISARKRRVLRPYAIRKPKGYLARAPGDLVEVDTLDVRPLPGVTIKHLTARDVVSRWDVVKASTTGTAAAAARFLDTLESRAPFPVSGIQIDGGSEFRGVFETECQKRGIRLFVLPPRSPKLNGHVERAQRTHTEEFYEVTDCCFEIAGLNAALEEWERVYNTVRPHQALGYLTPQEYLECHWPHLRRG
;
A
#
# COMPACT_ATOMS: atom_id res chain seq x y z
N MET A 1 -27.31 -38.27 3.38
CA MET A 1 -27.83 -36.91 3.11
C MET A 1 -26.67 -36.03 2.69
N ASN A 2 -26.56 -35.74 1.39
CA ASN A 2 -25.43 -34.93 0.86
C ASN A 2 -25.79 -33.45 1.00
N GLY A 3 -25.11 -32.76 1.95
CA GLY A 3 -25.26 -31.34 2.12
C GLY A 3 -24.72 -30.57 0.91
N ILE A 4 -25.64 -29.95 0.18
CA ILE A 4 -25.30 -29.04 -0.93
C ILE A 4 -24.66 -27.80 -0.31
N SER A 5 -23.34 -27.68 -0.44
CA SER A 5 -22.60 -26.47 -0.06
C SER A 5 -23.11 -25.29 -0.88
N ALA A 6 -23.79 -24.36 -0.25
CA ALA A 6 -24.27 -23.15 -0.90
C ALA A 6 -23.07 -22.38 -1.47
N ARG A 7 -22.96 -22.30 -2.79
CA ARG A 7 -21.98 -21.49 -3.48
C ARG A 7 -22.13 -20.05 -3.04
N LYS A 8 -21.19 -19.53 -2.22
CA LYS A 8 -21.16 -18.12 -1.84
C LYS A 8 -21.28 -17.27 -3.09
N ARG A 9 -22.37 -16.50 -3.20
CA ARG A 9 -22.60 -15.58 -4.31
C ARG A 9 -21.41 -14.63 -4.41
N ARG A 10 -20.74 -14.63 -5.56
CA ARG A 10 -19.62 -13.73 -5.83
C ARG A 10 -20.14 -12.30 -5.78
N VAL A 11 -19.74 -11.54 -4.78
CA VAL A 11 -20.08 -10.11 -4.69
C VAL A 11 -19.36 -9.43 -5.85
N LEU A 12 -20.13 -8.90 -6.80
CA LEU A 12 -19.60 -8.12 -7.91
C LEU A 12 -19.01 -6.82 -7.35
N ARG A 13 -17.78 -6.53 -7.73
CA ARG A 13 -17.15 -5.23 -7.47
C ARG A 13 -17.56 -4.26 -8.58
N PRO A 14 -18.18 -3.12 -8.27
CA PRO A 14 -18.73 -2.24 -9.30
C PRO A 14 -17.64 -1.49 -10.07
N TYR A 15 -16.47 -1.24 -9.47
CA TYR A 15 -15.41 -0.43 -10.05
C TYR A 15 -14.10 -1.19 -10.27
N ALA A 16 -13.68 -2.01 -9.32
CA ALA A 16 -12.41 -2.72 -9.41
C ALA A 16 -12.42 -3.79 -10.52
N ILE A 17 -11.39 -3.78 -11.35
CA ILE A 17 -11.19 -4.69 -12.47
C ILE A 17 -9.97 -5.59 -12.27
N ARG A 18 -9.83 -6.63 -13.09
CA ARG A 18 -8.59 -7.40 -13.18
C ARG A 18 -7.53 -6.61 -13.94
N LYS A 19 -6.30 -6.59 -13.41
CA LYS A 19 -5.18 -5.99 -14.14
C LYS A 19 -5.00 -6.69 -15.49
N PRO A 20 -4.98 -5.95 -16.61
CA PRO A 20 -4.79 -6.54 -17.93
C PRO A 20 -3.46 -7.32 -18.02
N LYS A 21 -3.46 -8.42 -18.79
CA LYS A 21 -2.22 -9.11 -19.10
C LYS A 21 -1.29 -8.17 -19.87
N GLY A 22 -0.03 -8.09 -19.45
CA GLY A 22 0.95 -7.20 -20.08
C GLY A 22 0.87 -5.74 -19.62
N TYR A 23 0.04 -5.40 -18.61
CA TYR A 23 0.07 -4.08 -18.01
C TYR A 23 1.44 -3.81 -17.37
N LEU A 24 2.12 -2.79 -17.87
CA LEU A 24 3.42 -2.33 -17.38
C LEU A 24 3.27 -0.91 -16.81
N ALA A 25 3.64 -0.74 -15.57
CA ALA A 25 3.86 0.59 -14.99
C ALA A 25 5.16 1.16 -15.61
N ARG A 26 5.08 2.34 -16.21
CA ARG A 26 6.20 2.99 -16.91
C ARG A 26 6.70 4.21 -16.17
N ALA A 27 5.84 4.84 -15.39
CA ALA A 27 6.14 6.02 -14.62
C ALA A 27 5.70 5.85 -13.15
N PRO A 28 6.30 6.58 -12.21
CA PRO A 28 5.84 6.62 -10.82
C PRO A 28 4.36 7.00 -10.74
N GLY A 29 3.61 6.28 -9.92
CA GLY A 29 2.17 6.44 -9.77
C GLY A 29 1.30 5.71 -10.81
N ASP A 30 1.88 5.12 -11.86
CA ASP A 30 1.12 4.27 -12.80
C ASP A 30 0.50 3.06 -12.09
N LEU A 31 1.23 2.52 -11.11
CA LEU A 31 0.78 1.40 -10.29
C LEU A 31 1.38 1.46 -8.89
N VAL A 32 0.53 1.62 -7.90
CA VAL A 32 0.86 1.54 -6.48
C VAL A 32 0.23 0.27 -5.91
N GLU A 33 1.02 -0.62 -5.34
CA GLU A 33 0.52 -1.78 -4.61
C GLU A 33 0.13 -1.35 -3.20
N VAL A 34 -1.10 -1.65 -2.78
CA VAL A 34 -1.63 -1.30 -1.46
C VAL A 34 -2.07 -2.56 -0.74
N ASP A 35 -1.65 -2.69 0.51
CA ASP A 35 -1.96 -3.84 1.35
C ASP A 35 -2.01 -3.46 2.83
N THR A 36 -2.54 -4.36 3.66
CA THR A 36 -2.66 -4.20 5.11
C THR A 36 -1.95 -5.34 5.83
N LEU A 37 -1.01 -5.01 6.71
CA LEU A 37 -0.35 -5.95 7.61
C LEU A 37 -0.98 -5.87 9.02
N ASP A 38 -1.25 -7.02 9.63
CA ASP A 38 -1.65 -7.12 11.02
C ASP A 38 -0.42 -7.17 11.93
N VAL A 39 -0.17 -6.09 12.66
CA VAL A 39 0.87 -6.03 13.69
C VAL A 39 0.24 -6.34 15.04
N ARG A 40 0.82 -7.28 15.77
CA ARG A 40 0.32 -7.75 17.07
C ARG A 40 1.38 -7.55 18.15
N PRO A 41 1.52 -6.31 18.67
CA PRO A 41 2.56 -5.98 19.64
C PRO A 41 2.35 -6.64 20.99
N LEU A 42 1.09 -6.87 21.38
CA LEU A 42 0.70 -7.44 22.66
C LEU A 42 -0.47 -8.42 22.47
N PRO A 43 -0.66 -9.39 23.38
CA PRO A 43 -1.84 -10.26 23.36
C PRO A 43 -3.14 -9.43 23.35
N GLY A 44 -4.04 -9.74 22.40
CA GLY A 44 -5.33 -9.06 22.25
C GLY A 44 -5.29 -7.68 21.55
N VAL A 45 -4.11 -7.14 21.25
CA VAL A 45 -3.94 -5.89 20.52
C VAL A 45 -3.56 -6.17 19.06
N THR A 46 -4.35 -5.67 18.13
CA THR A 46 -4.05 -5.73 16.70
C THR A 46 -4.07 -4.32 16.11
N ILE A 47 -2.97 -3.94 15.49
CA ILE A 47 -2.81 -2.68 14.76
C ILE A 47 -2.79 -3.02 13.27
N LYS A 48 -3.55 -2.29 12.48
CA LYS A 48 -3.55 -2.39 11.02
C LYS A 48 -2.51 -1.44 10.45
N HIS A 49 -1.46 -1.98 9.86
CA HIS A 49 -0.42 -1.22 9.17
C HIS A 49 -0.74 -1.21 7.67
N LEU A 50 -1.21 -0.07 7.17
CA LEU A 50 -1.46 0.12 5.75
C LEU A 50 -0.15 0.53 5.07
N THR A 51 0.13 -0.09 3.94
CA THR A 51 1.30 0.17 3.10
C THR A 51 0.84 0.49 1.68
N ALA A 52 1.42 1.52 1.08
CA ALA A 52 1.31 1.80 -0.34
C ALA A 52 2.72 1.91 -0.92
N ARG A 53 3.05 1.05 -1.89
CA ARG A 53 4.35 1.02 -2.55
C ARG A 53 4.22 1.23 -4.04
N ASP A 54 4.86 2.29 -4.54
CA ASP A 54 5.00 2.47 -5.99
C ASP A 54 5.94 1.42 -6.60
N VAL A 55 5.49 0.78 -7.67
CA VAL A 55 6.27 -0.33 -8.29
C VAL A 55 7.46 0.15 -9.11
N VAL A 56 7.49 1.41 -9.51
CA VAL A 56 8.56 2.00 -10.33
C VAL A 56 9.65 2.60 -9.44
N SER A 57 9.29 3.58 -8.62
CA SER A 57 10.24 4.34 -7.78
C SER A 57 10.55 3.69 -6.44
N ARG A 58 9.79 2.66 -6.03
CA ARG A 58 9.86 2.08 -4.68
C ARG A 58 9.46 3.04 -3.56
N TRP A 59 8.91 4.19 -3.90
CA TRP A 59 8.39 5.13 -2.92
C TRP A 59 7.36 4.45 -2.04
N ASP A 60 7.50 4.63 -0.74
CA ASP A 60 6.66 4.01 0.28
C ASP A 60 5.86 5.06 1.03
N VAL A 61 4.59 4.75 1.31
CA VAL A 61 3.74 5.51 2.23
C VAL A 61 3.11 4.53 3.20
N VAL A 62 3.24 4.80 4.49
CA VAL A 62 2.79 3.90 5.55
C VAL A 62 1.92 4.60 6.57
N LYS A 63 0.96 3.91 7.15
CA LYS A 63 0.11 4.42 8.22
C LYS A 63 -0.44 3.33 9.10
N ALA A 64 -0.40 3.52 10.41
CA ALA A 64 -1.07 2.66 11.37
C ALA A 64 -2.51 3.11 11.65
N SER A 65 -3.40 2.13 11.85
CA SER A 65 -4.80 2.33 12.22
C SER A 65 -5.24 1.28 13.24
N THR A 66 -6.13 1.63 14.14
CA THR A 66 -6.75 0.69 15.08
C THR A 66 -7.79 -0.22 14.41
N THR A 67 -8.23 0.12 13.21
CA THR A 67 -9.30 -0.60 12.50
C THR A 67 -8.93 -0.89 11.04
N GLY A 68 -9.26 -2.10 10.56
CA GLY A 68 -9.14 -2.49 9.14
C GLY A 68 -10.46 -2.30 8.39
N THR A 69 -11.06 -1.13 8.48
CA THR A 69 -12.33 -0.83 7.82
C THR A 69 -12.13 -0.17 6.46
N ALA A 70 -13.13 -0.29 5.57
CA ALA A 70 -13.09 0.38 4.28
C ALA A 70 -13.01 1.92 4.41
N ALA A 71 -13.55 2.49 5.48
CA ALA A 71 -13.40 3.91 5.78
C ALA A 71 -11.96 4.28 6.21
N ALA A 72 -11.26 3.41 6.94
CA ALA A 72 -9.86 3.63 7.29
C ALA A 72 -8.95 3.54 6.05
N ALA A 73 -9.18 2.53 5.20
CA ALA A 73 -8.48 2.40 3.93
C ALA A 73 -8.75 3.58 2.98
N ALA A 74 -9.98 4.08 2.93
CA ALA A 74 -10.33 5.26 2.13
C ALA A 74 -9.59 6.53 2.61
N ARG A 75 -9.51 6.76 3.94
CA ARG A 75 -8.70 7.86 4.51
C ARG A 75 -7.20 7.71 4.25
N PHE A 76 -6.72 6.49 4.07
CA PHE A 76 -5.32 6.27 3.70
C PHE A 76 -5.01 6.78 2.29
N LEU A 77 -6.00 6.85 1.38
CA LEU A 77 -5.81 7.49 0.07
C LEU A 77 -5.43 8.98 0.21
N ASP A 78 -6.02 9.70 1.17
CA ASP A 78 -5.65 11.11 1.44
C ASP A 78 -4.18 11.20 1.86
N THR A 79 -3.74 10.27 2.72
CA THR A 79 -2.33 10.19 3.15
C THR A 79 -1.41 9.87 1.98
N LEU A 80 -1.79 8.91 1.13
CA LEU A 80 -1.02 8.53 -0.05
C LEU A 80 -0.86 9.72 -1.02
N GLU A 81 -1.95 10.40 -1.36
CA GLU A 81 -1.92 11.54 -2.28
C GLU A 81 -1.16 12.74 -1.71
N SER A 82 -1.19 12.95 -0.39
CA SER A 82 -0.47 14.05 0.25
C SER A 82 1.05 13.81 0.33
N ARG A 83 1.48 12.55 0.44
CA ARG A 83 2.90 12.19 0.68
C ARG A 83 3.62 11.67 -0.57
N ALA A 84 2.89 11.11 -1.55
CA ALA A 84 3.50 10.72 -2.81
C ALA A 84 3.91 11.96 -3.63
N PRO A 85 5.15 12.05 -4.14
CA PRO A 85 5.61 13.19 -4.94
C PRO A 85 5.15 13.13 -6.41
N PHE A 86 4.22 12.24 -6.73
CA PHE A 86 3.66 12.01 -8.06
C PHE A 86 2.15 11.75 -7.97
N PRO A 87 1.40 12.00 -9.06
CA PRO A 87 -0.01 11.64 -9.11
C PRO A 87 -0.19 10.12 -9.16
N VAL A 88 -1.13 9.60 -8.37
CA VAL A 88 -1.48 8.17 -8.37
C VAL A 88 -2.58 7.91 -9.38
N SER A 89 -2.30 7.16 -10.43
CA SER A 89 -3.24 6.83 -11.50
C SER A 89 -3.77 5.40 -11.46
N GLY A 90 -3.09 4.50 -10.73
CA GLY A 90 -3.49 3.11 -10.60
C GLY A 90 -3.11 2.53 -9.24
N ILE A 91 -4.03 1.80 -8.63
CA ILE A 91 -3.81 1.07 -7.39
C ILE A 91 -4.09 -0.41 -7.63
N GLN A 92 -3.22 -1.28 -7.11
CA GLN A 92 -3.41 -2.72 -7.05
C GLN A 92 -3.59 -3.15 -5.60
N ILE A 93 -4.64 -3.95 -5.37
CA ILE A 93 -4.98 -4.51 -4.06
C ILE A 93 -5.20 -6.01 -4.15
N ASP A 94 -5.15 -6.67 -3.02
CA ASP A 94 -5.67 -8.01 -2.87
C ASP A 94 -7.22 -8.03 -2.81
N GLY A 95 -7.82 -9.14 -2.42
CA GLY A 95 -9.27 -9.28 -2.29
C GLY A 95 -9.84 -8.83 -0.94
N GLY A 96 -9.07 -8.19 -0.07
CA GLY A 96 -9.44 -7.79 1.28
C GLY A 96 -10.76 -7.02 1.37
N SER A 97 -11.47 -7.18 2.49
CA SER A 97 -12.77 -6.54 2.71
C SER A 97 -12.65 -5.03 2.93
N GLU A 98 -11.52 -4.58 3.47
CA GLU A 98 -11.17 -3.17 3.70
C GLU A 98 -11.02 -2.38 2.39
N PHE A 99 -10.75 -3.05 1.29
CA PHE A 99 -10.63 -2.43 -0.04
C PHE A 99 -11.92 -2.51 -0.86
N ARG A 100 -13.10 -2.56 -0.20
CA ARG A 100 -14.42 -2.62 -0.85
C ARG A 100 -15.27 -1.40 -0.52
N GLY A 101 -16.37 -1.26 -1.23
CA GLY A 101 -17.38 -0.25 -0.96
C GLY A 101 -16.81 1.18 -0.96
N VAL A 102 -16.67 1.78 0.21
CA VAL A 102 -16.20 3.18 0.34
C VAL A 102 -14.83 3.38 -0.29
N PHE A 103 -13.88 2.44 -0.12
CA PHE A 103 -12.56 2.53 -0.76
C PHE A 103 -12.65 2.55 -2.30
N GLU A 104 -13.46 1.65 -2.88
CA GLU A 104 -13.68 1.63 -4.34
C GLU A 104 -14.33 2.94 -4.83
N THR A 105 -15.31 3.45 -4.09
CA THR A 105 -15.99 4.72 -4.42
C THR A 105 -15.02 5.89 -4.39
N GLU A 106 -14.13 5.95 -3.40
CA GLU A 106 -13.11 6.99 -3.31
C GLU A 106 -12.07 6.90 -4.43
N CYS A 107 -11.63 5.68 -4.80
CA CYS A 107 -10.78 5.50 -5.98
C CYS A 107 -11.47 5.99 -7.25
N GLN A 108 -12.75 5.66 -7.44
CA GLN A 108 -13.54 6.09 -8.60
C GLN A 108 -13.68 7.63 -8.68
N LYS A 109 -13.99 8.29 -7.56
CA LYS A 109 -14.10 9.76 -7.48
C LYS A 109 -12.81 10.46 -7.87
N ARG A 110 -11.66 9.88 -7.51
CA ARG A 110 -10.32 10.40 -7.79
C ARG A 110 -9.79 10.02 -9.17
N GLY A 111 -10.53 9.21 -9.94
CA GLY A 111 -10.10 8.71 -11.25
C GLY A 111 -8.97 7.69 -11.18
N ILE A 112 -8.72 7.09 -9.99
CA ILE A 112 -7.69 6.09 -9.77
C ILE A 112 -8.19 4.73 -10.26
N ARG A 113 -7.51 4.11 -11.22
CA ARG A 113 -7.82 2.76 -11.70
C ARG A 113 -7.57 1.75 -10.60
N LEU A 114 -8.58 0.95 -10.24
CA LEU A 114 -8.45 -0.03 -9.18
C LEU A 114 -8.34 -1.44 -9.74
N PHE A 115 -7.19 -2.09 -9.52
CA PHE A 115 -6.92 -3.46 -9.91
C PHE A 115 -7.02 -4.40 -8.72
N VAL A 116 -7.79 -5.48 -8.88
CA VAL A 116 -7.91 -6.54 -7.87
C VAL A 116 -7.20 -7.79 -8.32
N LEU A 117 -6.31 -8.30 -7.47
CA LEU A 117 -5.61 -9.56 -7.72
C LEU A 117 -6.56 -10.76 -7.75
N PRO A 118 -6.23 -11.80 -8.55
CA PRO A 118 -6.91 -13.08 -8.44
C PRO A 118 -6.77 -13.66 -7.02
N PRO A 119 -7.77 -14.39 -6.52
CA PRO A 119 -7.60 -15.12 -5.28
C PRO A 119 -6.40 -16.07 -5.34
N ARG A 120 -5.66 -16.19 -4.25
CA ARG A 120 -4.49 -17.08 -4.13
C ARG A 120 -3.37 -16.80 -5.16
N SER A 121 -3.10 -15.54 -5.42
CA SER A 121 -2.05 -15.11 -6.36
C SER A 121 -1.00 -14.21 -5.69
N PRO A 122 -0.31 -14.65 -4.61
CA PRO A 122 0.63 -13.82 -3.85
C PRO A 122 1.77 -13.30 -4.73
N LYS A 123 2.25 -14.08 -5.69
CA LYS A 123 3.33 -13.65 -6.61
C LYS A 123 3.07 -12.35 -7.37
N LEU A 124 1.81 -11.90 -7.42
CA LEU A 124 1.44 -10.66 -8.10
C LEU A 124 1.45 -9.42 -7.20
N ASN A 125 1.71 -9.57 -5.88
CA ASN A 125 1.77 -8.49 -4.88
C ASN A 125 3.17 -8.36 -4.27
N GLY A 126 4.19 -8.78 -5.00
CA GLY A 126 5.54 -8.96 -4.48
C GLY A 126 6.25 -7.69 -4.02
N HIS A 127 5.86 -6.52 -4.52
CA HIS A 127 6.48 -5.25 -4.10
C HIS A 127 6.02 -4.85 -2.70
N VAL A 128 4.70 -4.88 -2.44
CA VAL A 128 4.18 -4.53 -1.12
C VAL A 128 4.47 -5.62 -0.08
N GLU A 129 4.46 -6.90 -0.46
CA GLU A 129 4.87 -7.99 0.46
C GLU A 129 6.34 -7.84 0.89
N ARG A 130 7.23 -7.46 -0.02
CA ARG A 130 8.62 -7.13 0.31
C ARG A 130 8.71 -5.88 1.20
N ALA A 131 7.86 -4.87 0.94
CA ALA A 131 7.77 -3.70 1.79
C ALA A 131 7.40 -4.08 3.22
N GLN A 132 6.33 -4.84 3.39
CA GLN A 132 5.85 -5.28 4.70
C GLN A 132 6.90 -6.09 5.46
N ARG A 133 7.68 -6.94 4.77
CA ARG A 133 8.82 -7.62 5.39
C ARG A 133 9.86 -6.62 5.89
N THR A 134 10.24 -5.64 5.08
CA THR A 134 11.17 -4.58 5.47
C THR A 134 10.64 -3.79 6.67
N HIS A 135 9.33 -3.47 6.70
CA HIS A 135 8.72 -2.78 7.85
C HIS A 135 8.79 -3.62 9.12
N THR A 136 8.59 -4.94 9.02
CA THR A 136 8.72 -5.84 10.15
C THR A 136 10.16 -5.90 10.65
N GLU A 137 11.11 -6.20 9.76
CA GLU A 137 12.51 -6.42 10.10
C GLU A 137 13.27 -5.15 10.49
N GLU A 138 13.00 -4.01 9.81
CA GLU A 138 13.76 -2.76 9.97
C GLU A 138 13.04 -1.71 10.84
N PHE A 139 11.77 -1.91 11.20
CA PHE A 139 11.03 -1.01 12.07
C PHE A 139 10.48 -1.72 13.31
N TYR A 140 9.53 -2.66 13.15
CA TYR A 140 8.83 -3.24 14.30
C TYR A 140 9.70 -4.13 15.19
N GLU A 141 10.69 -4.83 14.64
CA GLU A 141 11.59 -5.70 15.41
C GLU A 141 12.75 -4.96 16.08
N VAL A 142 13.08 -3.76 15.62
CA VAL A 142 14.25 -3.01 16.08
C VAL A 142 13.93 -1.70 16.78
N THR A 143 12.70 -1.20 16.65
CA THR A 143 12.29 0.06 17.24
C THR A 143 11.46 -0.19 18.50
N ASP A 144 11.93 0.30 19.62
CA ASP A 144 11.14 0.35 20.87
C ASP A 144 10.11 1.49 20.77
N CYS A 145 9.06 1.26 20.00
CA CYS A 145 8.04 2.26 19.73
C CYS A 145 6.84 2.12 20.66
N CYS A 146 6.28 3.26 21.04
CA CYS A 146 4.98 3.31 21.71
C CYS A 146 3.90 2.86 20.73
N PHE A 147 3.07 1.90 21.12
CA PHE A 147 1.95 1.41 20.30
C PHE A 147 0.67 2.25 20.45
N GLU A 148 0.74 3.39 21.12
CA GLU A 148 -0.30 4.41 21.02
C GLU A 148 -0.31 4.97 19.58
N ILE A 149 -1.50 5.06 18.96
CA ILE A 149 -1.62 5.27 17.50
C ILE A 149 -0.97 6.58 17.02
N ALA A 150 -1.07 7.66 17.78
CA ALA A 150 -0.48 8.94 17.38
C ALA A 150 1.06 8.85 17.39
N GLY A 151 1.63 8.34 18.49
CA GLY A 151 3.07 8.14 18.63
C GLY A 151 3.63 7.15 17.60
N LEU A 152 2.91 6.03 17.36
CA LEU A 152 3.30 5.07 16.34
C LEU A 152 3.28 5.68 14.93
N ASN A 153 2.27 6.47 14.59
CA ASN A 153 2.23 7.13 13.28
C ASN A 153 3.34 8.17 13.11
N ALA A 154 3.72 8.90 14.16
CA ALA A 154 4.86 9.82 14.12
C ALA A 154 6.18 9.06 13.86
N ALA A 155 6.39 7.93 14.53
CA ALA A 155 7.57 7.09 14.32
C ALA A 155 7.59 6.45 12.90
N LEU A 156 6.44 6.00 12.41
CA LEU A 156 6.30 5.47 11.04
C LEU A 156 6.56 6.55 9.98
N GLU A 157 6.15 7.79 10.21
CA GLU A 157 6.39 8.90 9.29
C GLU A 157 7.88 9.25 9.18
N GLU A 158 8.58 9.23 10.31
CA GLU A 158 10.04 9.42 10.30
C GLU A 158 10.75 8.24 9.62
N TRP A 159 10.32 7.00 9.88
CA TRP A 159 10.84 5.82 9.18
C TRP A 159 10.59 5.90 7.66
N GLU A 160 9.38 6.29 7.24
CA GLU A 160 9.00 6.51 5.84
C GLU A 160 9.93 7.55 5.19
N ARG A 161 10.19 8.66 5.89
CA ARG A 161 11.11 9.69 5.44
C ARG A 161 12.52 9.10 5.19
N VAL A 162 13.08 8.40 6.17
CA VAL A 162 14.40 7.76 6.05
C VAL A 162 14.42 6.75 4.91
N TYR A 163 13.37 5.93 4.80
CA TYR A 163 13.24 4.93 3.74
C TYR A 163 13.27 5.57 2.35
N ASN A 164 12.53 6.65 2.15
CA ASN A 164 12.40 7.30 0.86
C ASN A 164 13.57 8.21 0.49
N THR A 165 14.30 8.78 1.48
CA THR A 165 15.29 9.84 1.23
C THR A 165 16.73 9.48 1.61
N VAL A 166 16.93 8.43 2.41
CA VAL A 166 18.27 8.07 2.94
C VAL A 166 18.66 6.64 2.62
N ARG A 167 17.72 5.70 2.66
CA ARG A 167 17.98 4.27 2.47
C ARG A 167 18.21 3.94 0.99
N PRO A 168 19.39 3.42 0.58
CA PRO A 168 19.64 3.01 -0.80
C PRO A 168 18.93 1.68 -1.13
N HIS A 169 18.48 1.54 -2.37
CA HIS A 169 17.77 0.37 -2.86
C HIS A 169 18.49 -0.30 -4.02
N GLN A 170 18.87 -1.56 -3.85
CA GLN A 170 19.54 -2.33 -4.90
C GLN A 170 18.73 -2.35 -6.20
N ALA A 171 17.40 -2.45 -6.12
CA ALA A 171 16.52 -2.45 -7.28
C ALA A 171 16.49 -1.10 -8.05
N LEU A 172 16.98 -0.02 -7.44
CA LEU A 172 17.12 1.31 -8.04
C LEU A 172 18.58 1.66 -8.35
N GLY A 173 19.46 0.66 -8.45
CA GLY A 173 20.90 0.91 -8.66
C GLY A 173 21.58 1.57 -7.46
N TYR A 174 21.12 1.25 -6.25
CA TYR A 174 21.58 1.82 -4.98
C TYR A 174 21.21 3.30 -4.76
N LEU A 175 20.32 3.85 -5.57
CA LEU A 175 19.71 5.15 -5.29
C LEU A 175 18.60 4.99 -4.22
N THR A 176 18.33 6.07 -3.50
CA THR A 176 17.10 6.21 -2.73
C THR A 176 15.92 6.41 -3.67
N PRO A 177 14.66 6.14 -3.25
CA PRO A 177 13.48 6.48 -4.03
C PRO A 177 13.44 7.95 -4.48
N GLN A 178 13.87 8.88 -3.62
CA GLN A 178 13.94 10.30 -3.95
C GLN A 178 14.98 10.58 -5.03
N GLU A 179 16.22 10.12 -4.87
CA GLU A 179 17.27 10.30 -5.87
C GLU A 179 16.88 9.69 -7.23
N TYR A 180 16.24 8.51 -7.19
CA TYR A 180 15.74 7.84 -8.38
C TYR A 180 14.71 8.70 -9.12
N LEU A 181 13.75 9.30 -8.39
CA LEU A 181 12.79 10.24 -8.96
C LEU A 181 13.46 11.48 -9.51
N GLU A 182 14.39 12.06 -8.78
CA GLU A 182 15.12 13.27 -9.21
C GLU A 182 15.94 13.05 -10.48
N CYS A 183 16.54 11.86 -10.62
CA CYS A 183 17.31 11.50 -11.80
C CYS A 183 16.46 11.21 -13.05
N HIS A 184 15.33 10.52 -12.88
CA HIS A 184 14.56 10.00 -14.01
C HIS A 184 13.28 10.79 -14.30
N TRP A 185 12.71 11.49 -13.30
CA TRP A 185 11.50 12.31 -13.40
C TRP A 185 11.65 13.68 -12.74
N PRO A 186 12.63 14.51 -13.15
CA PRO A 186 12.93 15.79 -12.50
C PRO A 186 11.75 16.77 -12.50
N HIS A 187 10.79 16.61 -13.41
CA HIS A 187 9.57 17.41 -13.49
C HIS A 187 8.55 17.11 -12.37
N LEU A 188 8.70 16.02 -11.61
CA LEU A 188 7.85 15.67 -10.48
C LEU A 188 8.25 16.37 -9.17
N ARG A 189 9.27 17.20 -9.19
CA ARG A 189 9.65 18.00 -8.01
C ARG A 189 8.48 18.88 -7.60
N ARG A 190 7.93 18.62 -6.41
CA ARG A 190 7.07 19.61 -5.75
C ARG A 190 8.00 20.73 -5.27
N GLY A 191 7.77 21.96 -5.78
CA GLY A 191 8.43 23.17 -5.29
C GLY A 191 8.10 23.42 -3.82
#